data_9492b16f61f8b486534cec4df48b6f10
#
_entry.id   9492b16f61f8b486534cec4df48b6f10
#
_cell.length_a   1.000
_cell.length_b   1.000
_cell.length_c   1.000
_cell.angle_alpha   90.00
_cell.angle_beta   90.00
_cell.angle_gamma   90.00
#
_symmetry.space_group_name_H-M   'P 1'
#
loop_
_entity.id
_entity.type
_entity.pdbx_description
1 polymer ?
#
loop_
_entity_poly.entity_id
_entity_poly.type
_entity_poly.pdbx_seq_one_letter_code
_entity_poly.pdbx_strand_id
1 'polypeptide(L)'
;MREFALFAFPFAFLLAGAGPLQELRETPTTVKEKVTKVEFPVTLPTPGAPADAAPHGALHLLGTTVREKTIFGVNVYAYGLYVDPYGAQDALRETYRWQDAKNLGKSDGFFATTLNGEFTKSLRMVFVRKVDGEDVAKAFRSDLPPRIATAEAAAKEAGKDWPESTEAFETFQTYFDVDKLVKGSELVLTWHADGRISSRVLGEDQADLVAPALGWAIFDLFLGEDPLEKSKRKHLAARAPELLNLELPPRPEPIPETPTGKAQGEGALEFRSELSTNR
;
A
#
# COMPACT_ATOMS: atom_id res chain seq x y z
N MET A 1 9.85 -89.58 -5.64
CA MET A 1 8.63 -88.86 -5.29
C MET A 1 9.06 -87.67 -4.40
N ARG A 2 9.18 -86.50 -4.95
CA ARG A 2 9.56 -85.28 -4.28
C ARG A 2 8.45 -84.22 -4.55
N GLU A 3 7.75 -83.83 -3.54
CA GLU A 3 6.72 -82.85 -3.65
C GLU A 3 7.34 -81.42 -3.70
N PHE A 4 6.92 -80.64 -4.67
CA PHE A 4 7.27 -79.22 -4.80
C PHE A 4 6.16 -78.39 -4.19
N ALA A 5 6.45 -77.77 -3.04
CA ALA A 5 5.55 -76.79 -2.43
C ALA A 5 5.73 -75.40 -3.10
N LEU A 6 4.66 -74.90 -3.72
CA LEU A 6 4.57 -73.54 -4.24
C LEU A 6 4.32 -72.59 -3.07
N PHE A 7 5.29 -71.71 -2.79
CA PHE A 7 5.10 -70.57 -1.90
C PHE A 7 4.55 -69.38 -2.70
N ALA A 8 3.32 -69.02 -2.48
CA ALA A 8 2.73 -67.77 -2.97
C ALA A 8 3.06 -66.63 -2.00
N PHE A 9 3.81 -65.63 -2.46
CA PHE A 9 4.02 -64.37 -1.74
C PHE A 9 2.87 -63.42 -2.03
N PRO A 10 2.20 -62.85 -1.01
CA PRO A 10 1.28 -61.75 -1.24
C PRO A 10 2.04 -60.44 -1.43
N PHE A 11 1.86 -59.84 -2.59
CA PHE A 11 2.35 -58.52 -2.91
C PHE A 11 1.48 -57.49 -2.15
N ALA A 12 1.96 -56.98 -1.01
CA ALA A 12 1.32 -55.90 -0.30
C ALA A 12 1.65 -54.58 -0.98
N PHE A 13 0.64 -54.01 -1.64
CA PHE A 13 0.69 -52.69 -2.23
C PHE A 13 0.67 -51.66 -1.09
N LEU A 14 1.81 -51.08 -0.71
CA LEU A 14 1.89 -49.94 0.17
C LEU A 14 1.37 -48.69 -0.56
N LEU A 15 0.14 -48.33 -0.34
CA LEU A 15 -0.38 -46.99 -0.67
C LEU A 15 0.33 -46.00 0.25
N ALA A 16 1.39 -45.36 -0.24
CA ALA A 16 1.97 -44.17 0.38
C ALA A 16 0.94 -43.06 0.29
N GLY A 17 0.26 -42.81 1.42
CA GLY A 17 -0.61 -41.63 1.57
C GLY A 17 0.21 -40.37 1.37
N ALA A 18 -0.08 -39.63 0.30
CA ALA A 18 0.33 -38.25 0.18
C ALA A 18 -0.36 -37.47 1.29
N GLY A 19 0.36 -37.21 2.38
CA GLY A 19 -0.07 -36.27 3.39
C GLY A 19 -0.27 -34.90 2.75
N PRO A 20 -1.18 -34.06 3.26
CA PRO A 20 -1.38 -32.73 2.73
C PRO A 20 -0.03 -31.98 2.79
N LEU A 21 0.40 -31.45 1.66
CA LEU A 21 1.52 -30.52 1.58
C LEU A 21 1.15 -29.35 2.50
N GLN A 22 1.71 -29.36 3.70
CA GLN A 22 1.59 -28.25 4.63
C GLN A 22 2.37 -27.11 4.01
N GLU A 23 1.64 -26.20 3.37
CA GLU A 23 2.17 -24.97 2.85
C GLU A 23 2.98 -24.31 3.97
N LEU A 24 4.29 -24.32 3.85
CA LEU A 24 5.17 -23.56 4.74
C LEU A 24 4.82 -22.09 4.53
N ARG A 25 3.86 -21.58 5.29
CA ARG A 25 3.65 -20.16 5.44
C ARG A 25 4.92 -19.61 6.05
N GLU A 26 5.77 -19.06 5.20
CA GLU A 26 6.93 -18.31 5.66
C GLU A 26 6.43 -17.25 6.65
N THR A 27 6.93 -17.32 7.86
CA THR A 27 6.60 -16.32 8.89
C THR A 27 7.03 -14.96 8.35
N PRO A 28 6.16 -13.96 8.29
CA PRO A 28 6.54 -12.67 7.75
C PRO A 28 7.74 -12.14 8.53
N THR A 29 8.82 -11.87 7.81
CA THR A 29 10.01 -11.24 8.39
C THR A 29 9.63 -9.84 8.84
N THR A 30 9.97 -9.46 10.07
CA THR A 30 9.71 -8.12 10.61
C THR A 30 11.00 -7.35 10.84
N VAL A 31 10.90 -6.02 10.81
CA VAL A 31 11.97 -5.08 11.18
C VAL A 31 11.50 -4.26 12.36
N LYS A 32 12.32 -4.17 13.41
CA LYS A 32 12.03 -3.30 14.57
C LYS A 32 12.52 -1.88 14.31
N GLU A 33 11.62 -0.91 14.48
CA GLU A 33 12.02 0.48 14.50
C GLU A 33 12.95 0.74 15.71
N LYS A 34 14.04 1.47 15.48
CA LYS A 34 15.18 1.53 16.42
C LYS A 34 14.86 2.16 17.77
N VAL A 35 13.98 3.15 17.82
CA VAL A 35 13.63 3.93 19.02
C VAL A 35 12.49 3.30 19.78
N THR A 36 11.36 3.08 19.11
CA THR A 36 10.11 2.64 19.72
C THR A 36 9.98 1.13 19.86
N LYS A 37 10.84 0.38 19.13
CA LYS A 37 10.81 -1.10 19.03
C LYS A 37 9.52 -1.64 18.39
N VAL A 38 8.71 -0.80 17.75
CA VAL A 38 7.56 -1.23 16.95
C VAL A 38 8.05 -2.13 15.82
N GLU A 39 7.34 -3.22 15.60
CA GLU A 39 7.62 -4.17 14.53
C GLU A 39 6.88 -3.81 13.25
N PHE A 40 7.61 -3.83 12.14
CA PHE A 40 7.12 -3.58 10.80
C PHE A 40 7.36 -4.83 9.96
N PRO A 41 6.32 -5.44 9.37
CA PRO A 41 6.54 -6.54 8.43
C PRO A 41 7.35 -6.04 7.23
N VAL A 42 8.20 -6.90 6.67
CA VAL A 42 9.02 -6.55 5.50
C VAL A 42 8.15 -6.35 4.25
N THR A 43 7.01 -7.04 4.20
CA THR A 43 6.01 -6.87 3.15
C THR A 43 4.66 -6.50 3.74
N LEU A 44 3.90 -5.68 3.03
CA LEU A 44 2.56 -5.26 3.38
C LEU A 44 1.62 -5.57 2.21
N PRO A 45 0.46 -6.20 2.42
CA PRO A 45 -0.51 -6.39 1.35
C PRO A 45 -0.92 -5.04 0.74
N THR A 46 -1.04 -4.98 -0.59
CA THR A 46 -1.61 -3.81 -1.25
C THR A 46 -3.12 -3.78 -0.99
N PRO A 47 -3.69 -2.69 -0.47
CA PRO A 47 -5.13 -2.57 -0.30
C PRO A 47 -5.88 -2.83 -1.62
N GLY A 48 -6.93 -3.64 -1.55
CA GLY A 48 -7.73 -4.00 -2.73
C GLY A 48 -7.09 -5.04 -3.67
N ALA A 49 -5.86 -5.49 -3.40
CA ALA A 49 -5.31 -6.63 -4.16
C ALA A 49 -6.02 -7.93 -3.76
N PRO A 50 -6.28 -8.84 -4.71
CA PRO A 50 -6.80 -10.16 -4.41
C PRO A 50 -5.92 -10.90 -3.40
N ALA A 51 -6.52 -11.70 -2.52
CA ALA A 51 -5.78 -12.42 -1.46
C ALA A 51 -4.75 -13.42 -2.01
N ASP A 52 -4.93 -13.86 -3.24
CA ASP A 52 -4.06 -14.77 -3.99
C ASP A 52 -2.99 -14.02 -4.83
N ALA A 53 -3.02 -12.69 -4.86
CA ALA A 53 -2.02 -11.88 -5.58
C ALA A 53 -0.63 -11.87 -4.92
N ALA A 54 -0.46 -12.48 -3.75
CA ALA A 54 0.86 -12.64 -3.15
C ALA A 54 1.70 -13.69 -3.95
N PRO A 55 2.98 -13.39 -4.23
CA PRO A 55 3.79 -12.29 -3.73
C PRO A 55 3.68 -10.98 -4.55
N HIS A 56 2.99 -10.99 -5.70
CA HIS A 56 2.97 -9.90 -6.66
C HIS A 56 2.16 -8.66 -6.20
N GLY A 57 1.25 -8.84 -5.22
CA GLY A 57 0.45 -7.76 -4.64
C GLY A 57 0.99 -7.22 -3.32
N ALA A 58 2.27 -7.44 -3.00
CA ALA A 58 2.86 -7.00 -1.74
C ALA A 58 3.75 -5.77 -1.95
N LEU A 59 3.54 -4.76 -1.11
CA LEU A 59 4.44 -3.62 -0.99
C LEU A 59 5.63 -3.98 -0.09
N HIS A 60 6.82 -3.54 -0.45
CA HIS A 60 8.05 -3.82 0.29
C HIS A 60 8.49 -2.64 1.15
N LEU A 61 8.93 -2.93 2.37
CA LEU A 61 9.41 -1.93 3.32
C LEU A 61 10.71 -1.29 2.83
N LEU A 62 10.69 0.02 2.62
CA LEU A 62 11.84 0.82 2.23
C LEU A 62 12.64 1.31 3.45
N GLY A 63 11.96 1.57 4.55
CA GLY A 63 12.58 1.96 5.81
C GLY A 63 11.58 2.36 6.87
N THR A 64 12.07 2.52 8.12
CA THR A 64 11.24 2.89 9.27
C THR A 64 11.85 4.03 10.04
N THR A 65 11.01 4.86 10.65
CA THR A 65 11.45 5.93 11.56
C THR A 65 10.31 6.31 12.53
N VAL A 66 10.52 7.38 13.30
CA VAL A 66 9.57 7.83 14.33
C VAL A 66 9.25 9.31 14.16
N ARG A 67 8.00 9.68 14.39
CA ARG A 67 7.56 11.06 14.54
C ARG A 67 7.70 11.49 16.00
N GLU A 68 8.47 12.55 16.21
CA GLU A 68 8.58 13.22 17.52
C GLU A 68 7.81 14.54 17.48
N LYS A 69 7.05 14.81 18.51
CA LYS A 69 6.37 16.08 18.69
C LYS A 69 6.99 16.78 19.90
N THR A 70 7.27 18.07 19.75
CA THR A 70 7.81 18.96 20.76
C THR A 70 9.33 18.94 20.93
N ILE A 71 9.83 20.03 21.52
CA ILE A 71 11.25 20.22 21.92
C ILE A 71 11.75 19.17 22.94
N PHE A 72 10.85 18.39 23.52
CA PHE A 72 11.18 17.32 24.48
C PHE A 72 11.35 15.94 23.85
N GLY A 73 11.28 15.82 22.51
CA GLY A 73 11.50 14.56 21.81
C GLY A 73 10.47 13.46 22.12
N VAL A 74 9.20 13.84 22.32
CA VAL A 74 8.16 12.87 22.66
C VAL A 74 7.71 12.13 21.41
N ASN A 75 7.98 10.82 21.37
CA ASN A 75 7.55 9.94 20.29
C ASN A 75 6.01 9.86 20.22
N VAL A 76 5.44 10.10 19.07
CA VAL A 76 4.00 10.05 18.82
C VAL A 76 3.61 8.75 18.13
N TYR A 77 4.25 8.45 17.00
CA TYR A 77 4.08 7.20 16.26
C TYR A 77 5.39 6.80 15.58
N ALA A 78 5.59 5.50 15.42
CA ALA A 78 6.55 4.96 14.48
C ALA A 78 5.89 4.81 13.12
N TYR A 79 6.64 4.95 12.03
CA TYR A 79 6.10 4.74 10.69
C TYR A 79 7.09 4.06 9.77
N GLY A 80 6.55 3.25 8.85
CA GLY A 80 7.27 2.59 7.79
C GLY A 80 6.76 3.04 6.43
N LEU A 81 7.69 3.27 5.51
CA LEU A 81 7.41 3.53 4.11
C LEU A 81 7.51 2.22 3.34
N TYR A 82 6.47 1.90 2.61
CA TYR A 82 6.38 0.73 1.73
C TYR A 82 6.16 1.17 0.29
N VAL A 83 6.68 0.41 -0.66
CA VAL A 83 6.57 0.71 -2.08
C VAL A 83 6.30 -0.56 -2.88
N ASP A 84 5.59 -0.45 -4.00
CA ASP A 84 5.57 -1.50 -5.01
C ASP A 84 6.98 -1.76 -5.51
N PRO A 85 7.51 -3.00 -5.36
CA PRO A 85 8.89 -3.28 -5.68
C PRO A 85 9.21 -3.18 -7.18
N TYR A 86 8.25 -3.50 -8.06
CA TYR A 86 8.45 -3.42 -9.51
C TYR A 86 8.55 -1.97 -9.98
N GLY A 87 7.56 -1.14 -9.63
CA GLY A 87 7.57 0.27 -10.02
C GLY A 87 8.71 1.05 -9.37
N ALA A 88 9.05 0.72 -8.12
CA ALA A 88 10.20 1.33 -7.46
C ALA A 88 11.53 0.94 -8.12
N GLN A 89 11.70 -0.32 -8.55
CA GLN A 89 12.89 -0.71 -9.30
C GLN A 89 12.96 -0.02 -10.67
N ASP A 90 11.84 0.06 -11.39
CA ASP A 90 11.78 0.75 -12.68
C ASP A 90 12.21 2.22 -12.56
N ALA A 91 11.76 2.91 -11.51
CA ALA A 91 12.03 4.33 -11.32
C ALA A 91 13.42 4.64 -10.72
N LEU A 92 13.95 3.75 -9.87
CA LEU A 92 15.09 4.07 -9.01
C LEU A 92 16.35 3.25 -9.33
N ARG A 93 16.21 2.03 -9.87
CA ARG A 93 17.30 1.06 -9.93
C ARG A 93 18.47 1.53 -10.80
N GLU A 94 18.20 2.11 -11.96
CA GLU A 94 19.25 2.55 -12.88
C GLU A 94 20.19 3.56 -12.22
N THR A 95 19.63 4.53 -11.49
CA THR A 95 20.39 5.63 -10.89
C THR A 95 20.98 5.28 -9.53
N TYR A 96 20.28 4.46 -8.73
CA TYR A 96 20.53 4.36 -7.29
C TYR A 96 21.00 2.99 -6.79
N ARG A 97 20.93 1.91 -7.57
CA ARG A 97 21.22 0.54 -7.10
C ARG A 97 22.62 0.31 -6.53
N TRP A 98 23.57 1.15 -6.91
CA TRP A 98 24.96 1.04 -6.49
C TRP A 98 25.29 1.87 -5.23
N GLN A 99 24.33 2.60 -4.72
CA GLN A 99 24.50 3.44 -3.55
C GLN A 99 24.11 2.69 -2.28
N ASP A 100 24.85 2.95 -1.22
CA ASP A 100 24.50 2.44 0.11
C ASP A 100 23.35 3.24 0.75
N ALA A 101 22.75 2.68 1.81
CA ALA A 101 21.65 3.28 2.54
C ALA A 101 21.98 4.67 3.13
N LYS A 102 23.24 4.92 3.49
CA LYS A 102 23.70 6.20 4.06
C LYS A 102 23.71 7.29 2.98
N ASN A 103 24.14 6.97 1.79
CA ASN A 103 24.18 7.89 0.66
C ASN A 103 22.76 8.15 0.15
N LEU A 104 21.95 7.10 -0.04
CA LEU A 104 20.53 7.23 -0.40
C LEU A 104 19.75 8.07 0.61
N GLY A 105 19.99 7.86 1.90
CA GLY A 105 19.34 8.64 2.96
C GLY A 105 19.69 10.13 2.98
N LYS A 106 20.72 10.55 2.25
CA LYS A 106 21.12 11.97 2.08
C LYS A 106 20.76 12.54 0.72
N SER A 107 20.27 11.70 -0.20
CA SER A 107 19.98 12.08 -1.57
C SER A 107 18.57 12.67 -1.68
N ASP A 108 18.47 13.99 -1.84
CA ASP A 108 17.20 14.63 -2.15
C ASP A 108 16.61 14.12 -3.47
N GLY A 109 17.44 13.83 -4.47
CA GLY A 109 17.01 13.22 -5.73
C GLY A 109 16.37 11.84 -5.55
N PHE A 110 16.91 11.00 -4.66
CA PHE A 110 16.31 9.71 -4.35
C PHE A 110 14.90 9.86 -3.76
N PHE A 111 14.72 10.76 -2.81
CA PHE A 111 13.42 11.02 -2.20
C PHE A 111 12.45 11.68 -3.17
N ALA A 112 12.92 12.63 -3.99
CA ALA A 112 12.11 13.26 -5.04
C ALA A 112 11.62 12.23 -6.07
N THR A 113 12.51 11.33 -6.54
CA THR A 113 12.13 10.26 -7.46
C THR A 113 11.16 9.27 -6.79
N THR A 114 11.36 8.95 -5.49
CA THR A 114 10.42 8.10 -4.74
C THR A 114 9.05 8.75 -4.59
N LEU A 115 9.00 10.05 -4.29
CA LEU A 115 7.75 10.80 -4.14
C LEU A 115 6.99 10.88 -5.47
N ASN A 116 7.68 11.28 -6.56
CA ASN A 116 7.05 11.57 -7.84
C ASN A 116 6.89 10.33 -8.75
N GLY A 117 7.47 9.19 -8.39
CA GLY A 117 7.36 7.96 -9.17
C GLY A 117 5.92 7.45 -9.26
N GLU A 118 5.52 6.99 -10.44
CA GLU A 118 4.17 6.48 -10.72
C GLU A 118 4.04 5.01 -10.30
N PHE A 119 4.25 4.75 -9.01
CA PHE A 119 4.08 3.43 -8.41
C PHE A 119 3.40 3.55 -7.05
N THR A 120 2.73 2.47 -6.65
CA THR A 120 2.01 2.40 -5.36
C THR A 120 2.99 2.52 -4.19
N LYS A 121 2.64 3.38 -3.25
CA LYS A 121 3.40 3.59 -2.01
C LYS A 121 2.46 3.68 -0.82
N SER A 122 2.90 3.20 0.33
CA SER A 122 2.09 3.17 1.55
C SER A 122 2.90 3.60 2.76
N LEU A 123 2.23 4.33 3.65
CA LEU A 123 2.72 4.67 4.98
C LEU A 123 1.91 3.89 6.01
N ARG A 124 2.57 3.03 6.78
CA ARG A 124 1.97 2.40 7.96
C ARG A 124 2.50 3.10 9.20
N MET A 125 1.60 3.69 9.97
CA MET A 125 1.89 4.40 11.22
C MET A 125 1.35 3.58 12.39
N VAL A 126 2.15 3.44 13.45
CA VAL A 126 1.76 2.75 14.68
C VAL A 126 1.95 3.71 15.84
N PHE A 127 0.87 4.10 16.48
CA PHE A 127 0.89 5.05 17.59
C PHE A 127 1.55 4.42 18.80
N VAL A 128 2.51 5.13 19.41
CA VAL A 128 3.24 4.63 20.60
C VAL A 128 2.75 5.29 21.89
N ARG A 129 1.79 6.17 21.77
CA ARG A 129 1.06 6.84 22.85
C ARG A 129 -0.35 7.15 22.41
N LYS A 130 -1.17 7.56 23.37
CA LYS A 130 -2.52 8.07 23.12
C LYS A 130 -2.44 9.45 22.44
N VAL A 131 -3.24 9.62 21.38
CA VAL A 131 -3.45 10.88 20.63
C VAL A 131 -4.94 11.02 20.39
N ASP A 132 -5.48 12.22 20.51
CA ASP A 132 -6.89 12.47 20.16
C ASP A 132 -7.04 12.52 18.63
N GLY A 133 -8.13 11.97 18.09
CA GLY A 133 -8.38 11.95 16.65
C GLY A 133 -8.42 13.36 16.06
N GLU A 134 -9.05 14.30 16.79
CA GLU A 134 -9.08 15.72 16.42
C GLU A 134 -7.68 16.34 16.29
N ASP A 135 -6.71 15.94 17.12
CA ASP A 135 -5.32 16.43 17.00
C ASP A 135 -4.66 15.95 15.70
N VAL A 136 -4.99 14.73 15.25
CA VAL A 136 -4.51 14.20 13.95
C VAL A 136 -5.18 14.95 12.81
N ALA A 137 -6.51 15.09 12.83
CA ALA A 137 -7.25 15.87 11.84
C ALA A 137 -6.75 17.31 11.75
N LYS A 138 -6.52 17.96 12.89
CA LYS A 138 -5.99 19.33 12.96
C LYS A 138 -4.60 19.43 12.35
N ALA A 139 -3.72 18.46 12.57
CA ALA A 139 -2.40 18.45 11.95
C ALA A 139 -2.51 18.37 10.42
N PHE A 140 -3.35 17.50 9.88
CA PHE A 140 -3.57 17.41 8.44
C PHE A 140 -4.22 18.69 7.88
N ARG A 141 -5.19 19.29 8.59
CA ARG A 141 -5.79 20.59 8.20
C ARG A 141 -4.75 21.72 8.13
N SER A 142 -3.72 21.66 8.96
CA SER A 142 -2.64 22.66 8.95
C SER A 142 -1.64 22.41 7.83
N ASP A 143 -1.24 21.16 7.62
CA ASP A 143 -0.03 20.82 6.87
C ASP A 143 -0.31 20.47 5.40
N LEU A 144 -1.51 19.96 5.05
CA LEU A 144 -1.80 19.49 3.71
C LEU A 144 -2.22 20.59 2.71
N PRO A 145 -3.06 21.60 3.05
CA PRO A 145 -3.57 22.54 2.04
C PRO A 145 -2.49 23.24 1.20
N PRO A 146 -1.39 23.77 1.78
CA PRO A 146 -0.36 24.42 0.98
C PRO A 146 0.36 23.43 0.05
N ARG A 147 0.49 22.17 0.46
CA ARG A 147 1.12 21.12 -0.35
C ARG A 147 0.19 20.63 -1.47
N ILE A 148 -1.11 20.52 -1.20
CA ILE A 148 -2.13 20.23 -2.24
C ILE A 148 -2.08 21.31 -3.32
N ALA A 149 -2.12 22.59 -2.93
CA ALA A 149 -2.05 23.69 -3.89
C ALA A 149 -0.76 23.66 -4.73
N THR A 150 0.37 23.29 -4.12
CA THR A 150 1.65 23.11 -4.84
C THR A 150 1.55 21.97 -5.87
N ALA A 151 0.96 20.83 -5.47
CA ALA A 151 0.82 19.67 -6.35
C ALA A 151 -0.14 19.95 -7.52
N GLU A 152 -1.27 20.62 -7.25
CA GLU A 152 -2.24 21.02 -8.28
C GLU A 152 -1.62 22.00 -9.29
N ALA A 153 -0.86 23.00 -8.82
CA ALA A 153 -0.16 23.93 -9.68
C ALA A 153 0.87 23.22 -10.57
N ALA A 154 1.68 22.33 -9.99
CA ALA A 154 2.67 21.54 -10.75
C ALA A 154 2.01 20.61 -11.75
N ALA A 155 0.91 19.96 -11.41
CA ALA A 155 0.14 19.12 -12.32
C ALA A 155 -0.39 19.91 -13.51
N LYS A 156 -0.95 21.11 -13.26
CA LYS A 156 -1.45 22.00 -14.30
C LYS A 156 -0.34 22.46 -15.25
N GLU A 157 0.82 22.83 -14.72
CA GLU A 157 2.00 23.21 -15.52
C GLU A 157 2.48 22.03 -16.39
N ALA A 158 2.40 20.80 -15.86
CA ALA A 158 2.74 19.57 -16.59
C ALA A 158 1.63 19.11 -17.56
N GLY A 159 0.51 19.83 -17.67
CA GLY A 159 -0.64 19.45 -18.52
C GLY A 159 -1.39 18.21 -18.05
N LYS A 160 -1.27 17.84 -16.75
CA LYS A 160 -2.02 16.75 -16.15
C LYS A 160 -3.42 17.24 -15.77
N ASP A 161 -4.44 16.48 -16.15
CA ASP A 161 -5.84 16.74 -15.79
C ASP A 161 -6.17 16.05 -14.45
N TRP A 162 -5.67 16.63 -13.36
CA TRP A 162 -5.98 16.14 -12.03
C TRP A 162 -7.27 16.78 -11.49
N PRO A 163 -8.17 16.00 -10.88
CA PRO A 163 -9.35 16.56 -10.23
C PRO A 163 -8.94 17.46 -9.05
N GLU A 164 -9.76 18.48 -8.77
CA GLU A 164 -9.62 19.29 -7.57
C GLU A 164 -9.75 18.42 -6.31
N SER A 165 -8.89 18.68 -5.32
CA SER A 165 -8.78 17.84 -4.13
C SER A 165 -9.64 18.31 -2.96
N THR A 166 -10.41 19.40 -3.09
CA THR A 166 -11.14 20.01 -1.97
C THR A 166 -12.12 19.04 -1.30
N GLU A 167 -13.03 18.44 -2.08
CA GLU A 167 -14.02 17.48 -1.56
C GLU A 167 -13.36 16.22 -0.99
N ALA A 168 -12.35 15.71 -1.69
CA ALA A 168 -11.59 14.56 -1.24
C ALA A 168 -10.84 14.85 0.07
N PHE A 169 -10.30 16.06 0.23
CA PHE A 169 -9.63 16.47 1.45
C PHE A 169 -10.61 16.64 2.63
N GLU A 170 -11.77 17.23 2.39
CA GLU A 170 -12.83 17.30 3.39
C GLU A 170 -13.28 15.91 3.85
N THR A 171 -13.49 14.98 2.90
CA THR A 171 -13.82 13.58 3.20
C THR A 171 -12.70 12.91 3.97
N PHE A 172 -11.44 13.08 3.56
CA PHE A 172 -10.27 12.52 4.24
C PHE A 172 -10.21 12.94 5.72
N GLN A 173 -10.58 14.17 6.03
CA GLN A 173 -10.57 14.66 7.41
C GLN A 173 -11.58 13.92 8.30
N THR A 174 -12.73 13.48 7.75
CA THR A 174 -13.75 12.74 8.51
C THR A 174 -13.28 11.36 8.96
N TYR A 175 -12.24 10.79 8.33
CA TYR A 175 -11.67 9.49 8.71
C TYR A 175 -11.03 9.53 10.10
N PHE A 176 -10.73 10.71 10.61
CA PHE A 176 -10.16 10.95 11.93
C PHE A 176 -11.19 11.43 12.96
N ASP A 177 -12.48 11.37 12.62
CA ASP A 177 -13.57 11.61 13.59
C ASP A 177 -13.71 10.40 14.53
N VAL A 178 -12.64 10.15 15.24
CA VAL A 178 -12.51 9.10 16.25
C VAL A 178 -12.05 9.72 17.56
N ASP A 179 -12.57 9.22 18.70
CA ASP A 179 -12.22 9.79 19.99
C ASP A 179 -10.70 9.78 20.21
N LYS A 180 -10.09 8.60 20.09
CA LYS A 180 -8.65 8.43 20.42
C LYS A 180 -7.99 7.33 19.62
N LEU A 181 -6.73 7.61 19.22
CA LEU A 181 -5.79 6.61 18.78
C LEU A 181 -4.91 6.24 19.99
N VAL A 182 -5.10 5.05 20.52
CA VAL A 182 -4.36 4.57 21.69
C VAL A 182 -3.00 3.98 21.26
N LYS A 183 -2.14 3.66 22.22
CA LYS A 183 -0.90 2.93 21.92
C LYS A 183 -1.22 1.61 21.22
N GLY A 184 -0.57 1.38 20.08
CA GLY A 184 -0.79 0.22 19.22
C GLY A 184 -1.84 0.45 18.13
N SER A 185 -2.60 1.55 18.15
CA SER A 185 -3.48 1.93 17.03
C SER A 185 -2.67 2.12 15.75
N GLU A 186 -3.27 1.73 14.63
CA GLU A 186 -2.63 1.82 13.32
C GLU A 186 -3.41 2.76 12.40
N LEU A 187 -2.64 3.48 11.57
CA LEU A 187 -3.10 4.23 10.42
C LEU A 187 -2.28 3.77 9.22
N VAL A 188 -2.96 3.35 8.16
CA VAL A 188 -2.31 2.98 6.90
C VAL A 188 -2.87 3.87 5.79
N LEU A 189 -1.99 4.59 5.10
CA LEU A 189 -2.34 5.45 3.98
C LEU A 189 -1.60 4.94 2.75
N THR A 190 -2.33 4.57 1.72
CA THR A 190 -1.77 4.04 0.47
C THR A 190 -2.15 4.96 -0.69
N TRP A 191 -1.15 5.44 -1.40
CA TRP A 191 -1.32 6.18 -2.65
C TRP A 191 -0.97 5.24 -3.81
N HIS A 192 -1.98 4.88 -4.59
CA HIS A 192 -1.86 3.97 -5.71
C HIS A 192 -1.31 4.68 -6.96
N ALA A 193 -0.73 3.89 -7.86
CA ALA A 193 -0.19 4.39 -9.13
C ALA A 193 -1.25 5.08 -10.02
N ASP A 194 -2.52 4.71 -9.86
CA ASP A 194 -3.67 5.29 -10.56
C ASP A 194 -4.18 6.61 -9.94
N GLY A 195 -3.52 7.10 -8.88
CA GLY A 195 -3.89 8.34 -8.18
C GLY A 195 -4.91 8.16 -7.06
N ARG A 196 -5.42 6.97 -6.86
CA ARG A 196 -6.35 6.62 -5.78
C ARG A 196 -5.63 6.59 -4.44
N ILE A 197 -6.34 6.96 -3.37
CA ILE A 197 -5.87 6.89 -1.99
C ILE A 197 -6.76 5.93 -1.24
N SER A 198 -6.19 4.85 -0.69
CA SER A 198 -6.86 3.97 0.27
C SER A 198 -6.37 4.29 1.68
N SER A 199 -7.28 4.35 2.61
CA SER A 199 -6.99 4.65 4.03
C SER A 199 -7.59 3.58 4.92
N ARG A 200 -6.79 3.12 5.91
CA ARG A 200 -7.28 2.24 6.99
C ARG A 200 -6.98 2.90 8.32
N VAL A 201 -8.02 3.16 9.11
CA VAL A 201 -7.93 3.84 10.41
C VAL A 201 -8.46 2.89 11.49
N LEU A 202 -7.65 2.60 12.50
CA LEU A 202 -8.02 1.67 13.60
C LEU A 202 -8.46 0.27 13.13
N GLY A 203 -7.94 -0.19 11.99
CA GLY A 203 -8.29 -1.47 11.39
C GLY A 203 -9.49 -1.44 10.44
N GLU A 204 -10.19 -0.31 10.34
CA GLU A 204 -11.36 -0.12 9.46
C GLU A 204 -10.93 0.54 8.16
N ASP A 205 -11.27 -0.09 7.03
CA ASP A 205 -11.06 0.49 5.70
C ASP A 205 -12.05 1.63 5.47
N GLN A 206 -11.53 2.78 5.03
CA GLN A 206 -12.31 3.94 4.65
C GLN A 206 -12.61 3.90 3.15
N ALA A 207 -13.54 4.74 2.70
CA ALA A 207 -13.82 4.89 1.28
C ALA A 207 -12.54 5.34 0.53
N ASP A 208 -12.32 4.81 -0.64
CA ASP A 208 -11.22 5.24 -1.50
C ASP A 208 -11.50 6.64 -2.05
N LEU A 209 -10.44 7.45 -2.15
CA LEU A 209 -10.50 8.80 -2.72
C LEU A 209 -9.70 8.85 -4.01
N VAL A 210 -10.20 9.52 -5.03
CA VAL A 210 -9.47 9.80 -6.27
C VAL A 210 -9.00 11.24 -6.23
N ALA A 211 -7.81 11.47 -5.68
CA ALA A 211 -7.26 12.81 -5.48
C ALA A 211 -5.71 12.76 -5.53
N PRO A 212 -5.11 12.71 -6.73
CA PRO A 212 -3.66 12.56 -6.87
C PRO A 212 -2.85 13.65 -6.13
N ALA A 213 -3.33 14.90 -6.13
CA ALA A 213 -2.65 15.99 -5.43
C ALA A 213 -2.71 15.83 -3.90
N LEU A 214 -3.81 15.32 -3.34
CA LEU A 214 -3.89 14.96 -1.92
C LEU A 214 -2.94 13.79 -1.61
N GLY A 215 -2.89 12.76 -2.46
CA GLY A 215 -1.94 11.66 -2.32
C GLY A 215 -0.50 12.16 -2.31
N TRP A 216 -0.13 13.00 -3.28
CA TRP A 216 1.18 13.63 -3.33
C TRP A 216 1.48 14.42 -2.05
N ALA A 217 0.55 15.27 -1.60
CA ALA A 217 0.71 16.11 -0.41
C ALA A 217 0.93 15.30 0.87
N ILE A 218 0.19 14.19 1.05
CA ILE A 218 0.38 13.27 2.18
C ILE A 218 1.80 12.70 2.18
N PHE A 219 2.30 12.23 1.04
CA PHE A 219 3.64 11.64 0.97
C PHE A 219 4.74 12.70 1.00
N ASP A 220 4.51 13.92 0.52
CA ASP A 220 5.44 15.04 0.61
C ASP A 220 5.73 15.44 2.07
N LEU A 221 4.77 15.28 2.98
CA LEU A 221 5.00 15.45 4.43
C LEU A 221 6.17 14.60 4.97
N PHE A 222 6.49 13.49 4.32
CA PHE A 222 7.51 12.54 4.79
C PHE A 222 8.73 12.48 3.88
N LEU A 223 8.55 12.68 2.59
CA LEU A 223 9.58 12.49 1.56
C LEU A 223 10.08 13.79 0.94
N GLY A 224 9.27 14.86 1.00
CA GLY A 224 9.53 16.12 0.35
C GLY A 224 10.79 16.85 0.83
N GLU A 225 11.02 18.04 0.30
CA GLU A 225 12.17 18.89 0.66
C GLU A 225 12.07 19.44 2.08
N ASP A 226 10.84 19.69 2.56
CA ASP A 226 10.55 20.12 3.92
C ASP A 226 9.64 19.11 4.64
N PRO A 227 10.19 17.92 4.98
CA PRO A 227 9.42 16.88 5.62
C PRO A 227 9.22 17.16 7.12
N LEU A 228 8.20 16.57 7.71
CA LEU A 228 7.90 16.68 9.15
C LEU A 228 9.11 16.34 10.04
N GLU A 229 9.98 15.42 9.60
CA GLU A 229 11.14 14.96 10.34
C GLU A 229 12.40 14.94 9.44
N LYS A 230 12.90 16.13 9.10
CA LYS A 230 14.03 16.29 8.15
C LYS A 230 15.27 15.47 8.57
N SER A 231 15.62 15.48 9.85
CA SER A 231 16.77 14.74 10.36
C SER A 231 16.61 13.22 10.32
N LYS A 232 15.36 12.74 10.26
CA LYS A 232 14.98 11.31 10.30
C LYS A 232 14.55 10.75 8.96
N ARG A 233 14.23 11.59 7.96
CA ARG A 233 13.88 11.16 6.59
C ARG A 233 14.85 10.13 6.04
N LYS A 234 16.15 10.30 6.32
CA LYS A 234 17.23 9.38 5.91
C LYS A 234 16.99 7.91 6.29
N HIS A 235 16.25 7.64 7.36
CA HIS A 235 15.98 6.28 7.81
C HIS A 235 14.94 5.58 6.93
N LEU A 236 14.14 6.33 6.16
CA LEU A 236 13.18 5.78 5.20
C LEU A 236 13.86 5.14 3.97
N ALA A 237 15.15 5.40 3.75
CA ALA A 237 15.94 4.76 2.69
C ALA A 237 16.79 3.57 3.19
N ALA A 238 16.60 3.14 4.45
CA ALA A 238 17.52 2.19 5.10
C ALA A 238 17.57 0.82 4.41
N ARG A 239 16.50 0.41 3.75
CA ARG A 239 16.38 -0.87 3.03
C ARG A 239 16.34 -0.71 1.51
N ALA A 240 16.50 0.52 1.00
CA ALA A 240 16.50 0.78 -0.43
C ALA A 240 17.54 -0.05 -1.21
N PRO A 241 18.79 -0.22 -0.72
CA PRO A 241 19.77 -1.06 -1.42
C PRO A 241 19.31 -2.52 -1.55
N GLU A 242 18.64 -3.06 -0.54
CA GLU A 242 18.07 -4.40 -0.56
C GLU A 242 16.96 -4.52 -1.60
N LEU A 243 16.00 -3.58 -1.59
CA LEU A 243 14.91 -3.53 -2.55
C LEU A 243 15.40 -3.39 -4.00
N LEU A 244 16.34 -2.48 -4.25
CA LEU A 244 16.84 -2.17 -5.59
C LEU A 244 17.67 -3.32 -6.20
N ASN A 245 18.16 -4.24 -5.38
CA ASN A 245 18.90 -5.42 -5.80
C ASN A 245 18.11 -6.73 -5.61
N LEU A 246 16.85 -6.63 -5.18
CA LEU A 246 15.99 -7.79 -5.03
C LEU A 246 15.70 -8.42 -6.40
N GLU A 247 15.85 -9.74 -6.50
CA GLU A 247 15.39 -10.48 -7.65
C GLU A 247 13.88 -10.68 -7.54
N LEU A 248 13.15 -10.00 -8.43
CA LEU A 248 11.70 -10.12 -8.49
C LEU A 248 11.32 -11.22 -9.49
N PRO A 249 10.27 -12.01 -9.21
CA PRO A 249 9.69 -12.89 -10.21
C PRO A 249 9.19 -12.07 -11.41
N PRO A 250 8.97 -12.71 -12.58
CA PRO A 250 8.38 -11.99 -13.71
C PRO A 250 7.15 -11.20 -13.31
N ARG A 251 7.01 -9.97 -13.81
CA ARG A 251 5.82 -9.15 -13.53
C ARG A 251 4.58 -9.92 -13.98
N PRO A 252 3.55 -10.02 -13.13
CA PRO A 252 2.29 -10.62 -13.56
C PRO A 252 1.73 -9.84 -14.75
N GLU A 253 1.21 -10.56 -15.73
CA GLU A 253 0.50 -9.92 -16.82
C GLU A 253 -0.71 -9.13 -16.26
N PRO A 254 -1.00 -7.94 -16.80
CA PRO A 254 -2.19 -7.21 -16.40
C PRO A 254 -3.40 -8.14 -16.58
N ILE A 255 -4.19 -8.30 -15.53
CA ILE A 255 -5.47 -9.02 -15.66
C ILE A 255 -6.27 -8.28 -16.71
N PRO A 256 -6.65 -8.94 -17.83
CA PRO A 256 -7.45 -8.28 -18.85
C PRO A 256 -8.71 -7.74 -18.18
N GLU A 257 -8.93 -6.44 -18.32
CA GLU A 257 -10.16 -5.81 -17.83
C GLU A 257 -11.33 -6.61 -18.37
N THR A 258 -12.10 -7.23 -17.49
CA THR A 258 -13.34 -7.87 -17.89
C THR A 258 -14.17 -6.77 -18.52
N PRO A 259 -14.54 -6.87 -19.82
CA PRO A 259 -15.29 -5.81 -20.46
C PRO A 259 -16.55 -5.61 -19.64
N THR A 260 -16.67 -4.45 -19.03
CA THR A 260 -17.88 -4.04 -18.31
C THR A 260 -18.99 -4.15 -19.32
N GLY A 261 -19.80 -5.21 -19.19
CA GLY A 261 -20.88 -5.48 -20.11
C GLY A 261 -21.74 -4.24 -20.21
N LYS A 262 -21.73 -3.61 -21.39
CA LYS A 262 -22.78 -2.66 -21.76
C LYS A 262 -24.07 -3.38 -21.49
N ALA A 263 -24.81 -2.95 -20.48
CA ALA A 263 -26.18 -3.36 -20.29
C ALA A 263 -26.93 -3.05 -21.61
N GLN A 264 -27.13 -4.05 -22.42
CA GLN A 264 -28.08 -4.00 -23.52
C GLN A 264 -29.47 -3.95 -22.89
N GLY A 265 -29.87 -2.74 -22.54
CA GLY A 265 -31.22 -2.40 -22.17
C GLY A 265 -32.00 -1.93 -23.44
N GLU A 266 -32.22 -2.82 -24.38
CA GLU A 266 -33.24 -2.63 -25.41
C GLU A 266 -34.11 -3.88 -25.45
N GLY A 267 -35.07 -3.92 -24.53
CA GLY A 267 -36.25 -4.78 -24.57
C GLY A 267 -37.44 -3.89 -24.48
N ALA A 268 -37.78 -3.21 -25.59
CA ALA A 268 -39.05 -2.53 -25.75
C ALA A 268 -40.16 -3.57 -25.68
N LEU A 269 -40.88 -3.58 -24.58
CA LEU A 269 -42.17 -4.24 -24.46
C LEU A 269 -43.19 -3.41 -25.25
N GLU A 270 -43.44 -3.79 -26.52
CA GLU A 270 -44.65 -3.41 -27.26
C GLU A 270 -45.88 -3.97 -26.54
N PHE A 271 -46.56 -3.12 -25.81
CA PHE A 271 -47.89 -3.40 -25.28
C PHE A 271 -48.90 -3.20 -26.41
N ARG A 272 -49.25 -4.29 -27.10
CA ARG A 272 -50.38 -4.33 -28.07
C ARG A 272 -51.71 -4.22 -27.31
N SER A 273 -52.33 -3.06 -27.40
CA SER A 273 -53.72 -2.85 -27.00
C SER A 273 -54.64 -3.37 -28.10
N GLU A 274 -55.18 -4.56 -27.96
CA GLU A 274 -56.34 -4.96 -28.65
C GLU A 274 -57.56 -4.71 -27.76
N LEU A 275 -58.22 -3.59 -27.95
CA LEU A 275 -59.57 -3.37 -27.47
C LEU A 275 -60.53 -3.76 -28.60
N SER A 276 -61.10 -4.93 -28.42
CA SER A 276 -62.30 -5.43 -29.19
C SER A 276 -63.48 -4.54 -28.89
N THR A 277 -64.07 -4.00 -29.99
CA THR A 277 -65.39 -3.42 -30.09
C THR A 277 -66.40 -4.52 -29.95
N ASN A 278 -67.37 -4.39 -29.03
CA ASN A 278 -68.77 -4.81 -29.26
C ASN A 278 -69.71 -4.25 -28.19
N ARG A 279 -70.73 -3.51 -28.75
CA ARG A 279 -72.04 -3.09 -28.29
C ARG A 279 -72.11 -1.85 -27.36
#